data_40384cf94262b7d8c989bf62f298fc78
#
_entry.id   40384cf94262b7d8c989bf62f298fc78
#
_cell.length_a   1.000
_cell.length_b   1.000
_cell.length_c   1.000
_cell.angle_alpha   90.00
_cell.angle_beta   90.00
_cell.angle_gamma   90.00
#
_symmetry.space_group_name_H-M   'P 1'
#
loop_
_entity.id
_entity.type
_entity.pdbx_description
1 polymer ?
#
loop_
_entity_poly.entity_id
_entity_poly.type
_entity_poly.pdbx_seq_one_letter_code
_entity_poly.pdbx_strand_id
1 'polypeptide(L)'
;MLIEEIFSSKGKVKILRVLSEREELNISAIVKKTGLNHSTINTHLKKLCELGIIEEKKFGRIRIFRLRKEDPRGFAILNLFNTFKGVEKIER
;
A
#
# COMPACT_ATOMS: atom_id res chain seq x y z
N MET A 1 14.66 10.10 -2.58
CA MET A 1 13.27 9.82 -2.95
C MET A 1 12.38 10.95 -2.49
N LEU A 2 11.57 11.47 -3.38
CA LEU A 2 10.62 12.52 -3.06
C LEU A 2 9.27 11.92 -2.66
N ILE A 3 8.65 12.51 -1.66
CA ILE A 3 7.33 12.05 -1.20
C ILE A 3 6.28 12.14 -2.31
N GLU A 4 6.44 13.07 -3.25
CA GLU A 4 5.55 13.22 -4.40
C GLU A 4 5.50 11.94 -5.25
N GLU A 5 6.60 11.19 -5.32
CA GLU A 5 6.64 9.93 -6.08
C GLU A 5 5.69 8.89 -5.50
N ILE A 6 5.47 8.92 -4.19
CA ILE A 6 4.56 8.00 -3.51
C ILE A 6 3.11 8.44 -3.70
N PHE A 7 2.85 9.74 -3.57
CA PHE A 7 1.49 10.29 -3.57
C PHE A 7 1.07 10.87 -4.92
N SER A 8 1.81 10.58 -5.99
CA SER A 8 1.55 11.13 -7.31
C SER A 8 0.32 10.54 -8.00
N SER A 9 -0.24 9.46 -7.49
CA SER A 9 -1.42 8.85 -8.10
C SER A 9 -2.38 8.33 -7.05
N LYS A 10 -3.67 8.41 -7.38
CA LYS A 10 -4.72 7.85 -6.52
C LYS A 10 -4.56 6.35 -6.34
N GLY A 11 -4.06 5.67 -7.38
CA GLY A 11 -3.85 4.22 -7.34
C GLY A 11 -2.83 3.81 -6.29
N LYS A 12 -1.69 4.49 -6.24
CA LYS A 12 -0.67 4.21 -5.22
C LYS A 12 -1.22 4.47 -3.81
N VAL A 13 -1.94 5.56 -3.64
CA VAL A 13 -2.54 5.91 -2.34
C VAL A 13 -3.55 4.85 -1.90
N LYS A 14 -4.39 4.37 -2.82
CA LYS A 14 -5.34 3.29 -2.51
C LYS A 14 -4.64 2.01 -2.08
N ILE A 15 -3.57 1.63 -2.78
CA ILE A 15 -2.80 0.44 -2.44
C ILE A 15 -2.18 0.59 -1.04
N LEU A 16 -1.56 1.72 -0.77
CA LEU A 16 -0.94 1.97 0.54
C LEU A 16 -1.97 1.96 1.66
N ARG A 17 -3.16 2.52 1.43
CA ARG A 17 -4.25 2.49 2.41
C ARG A 17 -4.64 1.06 2.74
N VAL A 18 -4.84 0.24 1.72
CA VAL A 18 -5.24 -1.17 1.90
C VAL A 18 -4.15 -1.93 2.65
N LEU A 19 -2.88 -1.72 2.31
CA LEU A 19 -1.76 -2.37 2.99
C LEU A 19 -1.54 -1.85 4.41
N SER A 20 -2.02 -0.65 4.72
CA SER A 20 -1.95 -0.13 6.10
C SER A 20 -2.96 -0.80 7.02
N GLU A 21 -4.04 -1.36 6.46
CA GLU A 21 -5.12 -1.98 7.23
C GLU A 21 -4.90 -3.48 7.47
N ARG A 22 -3.97 -4.10 6.75
CA ARG A 22 -3.70 -5.53 6.82
C ARG A 22 -2.21 -5.78 6.97
N GLU A 23 -1.85 -6.90 7.60
CA GLU A 23 -0.43 -7.26 7.73
C GLU A 23 0.18 -7.62 6.39
N GLU A 24 -0.47 -8.52 5.67
CA GLU A 24 0.00 -9.00 4.37
C GLU A 24 -1.19 -9.28 3.47
N LEU A 25 -1.04 -8.99 2.17
CA LEU A 25 -2.06 -9.26 1.19
C LEU A 25 -1.45 -9.81 -0.09
N ASN A 26 -2.12 -10.78 -0.71
CA ASN A 26 -1.74 -11.22 -2.05
C ASN A 26 -2.33 -10.24 -3.08
N ILE A 27 -1.85 -10.36 -4.33
CA ILE A 27 -2.24 -9.41 -5.37
C ILE A 27 -3.74 -9.45 -5.67
N SER A 28 -4.36 -10.63 -5.61
CA SER A 28 -5.80 -10.77 -5.86
C SER A 28 -6.62 -10.01 -4.82
N ALA A 29 -6.22 -10.07 -3.56
CA ALA A 29 -6.87 -9.32 -2.50
C ALA A 29 -6.72 -7.81 -2.69
N ILE A 30 -5.54 -7.36 -3.14
CA ILE A 30 -5.29 -5.95 -3.43
C ILE A 30 -6.19 -5.47 -4.57
N VAL A 31 -6.31 -6.26 -5.64
CA VAL A 31 -7.22 -5.96 -6.76
C VAL A 31 -8.65 -5.79 -6.25
N LYS A 32 -9.11 -6.77 -5.47
CA LYS A 32 -10.48 -6.79 -4.96
C LYS A 32 -10.77 -5.58 -4.06
N LYS A 33 -9.83 -5.24 -3.18
CA LYS A 33 -10.03 -4.16 -2.20
C LYS A 33 -9.89 -2.77 -2.80
N THR A 34 -9.05 -2.60 -3.82
CA THR A 34 -8.82 -1.29 -4.45
C THR A 34 -9.75 -1.02 -5.61
N GLY A 35 -10.27 -2.05 -6.25
CA GLY A 35 -11.05 -1.91 -7.47
C GLY A 35 -10.22 -1.54 -8.70
N LEU A 36 -8.91 -1.53 -8.59
CA LEU A 36 -8.01 -1.22 -9.71
C LEU A 36 -7.76 -2.49 -10.52
N ASN A 37 -7.42 -2.33 -11.82
CA ASN A 37 -7.10 -3.50 -12.62
C ASN A 37 -5.72 -4.05 -12.26
N HIS A 38 -5.53 -5.33 -12.59
CA HIS A 38 -4.33 -6.07 -12.22
C HIS A 38 -3.05 -5.45 -12.79
N SER A 39 -3.09 -4.99 -14.03
CA SER A 39 -1.94 -4.39 -14.69
C SER A 39 -1.49 -3.09 -14.00
N THR A 40 -2.44 -2.23 -13.67
CA THR A 40 -2.17 -0.99 -12.94
C THR A 40 -1.56 -1.27 -11.58
N ILE A 41 -2.12 -2.25 -10.87
CA ILE A 41 -1.61 -2.64 -9.55
C ILE A 41 -0.19 -3.16 -9.64
N ASN A 42 0.11 -4.02 -10.61
CA ASN A 42 1.47 -4.52 -10.81
C ASN A 42 2.47 -3.39 -11.01
N THR A 43 2.13 -2.41 -11.83
CA THR A 43 3.00 -1.26 -12.09
C THR A 43 3.26 -0.47 -10.81
N HIS A 44 2.21 -0.20 -10.03
CA HIS A 44 2.35 0.53 -8.78
C HIS A 44 3.10 -0.25 -7.71
N LEU A 45 2.83 -1.54 -7.57
CA LEU A 45 3.52 -2.38 -6.60
C LEU A 45 5.02 -2.44 -6.90
N LYS A 46 5.39 -2.58 -8.16
CA LYS A 46 6.79 -2.59 -8.58
C LYS A 46 7.48 -1.30 -8.14
N LYS A 47 6.85 -0.16 -8.42
CA LYS A 47 7.42 1.15 -8.06
C LYS A 47 7.56 1.30 -6.54
N LEU A 48 6.54 0.93 -5.79
CA LEU A 48 6.56 1.02 -4.33
C LEU A 48 7.62 0.10 -3.71
N CYS A 49 7.82 -1.08 -4.29
CA CYS A 49 8.91 -1.98 -3.89
C CYS A 49 10.27 -1.37 -4.17
N GLU A 50 10.45 -0.78 -5.35
CA GLU A 50 11.71 -0.11 -5.73
C GLU A 50 12.04 1.04 -4.78
N LEU A 51 11.03 1.76 -4.32
CA LEU A 51 11.20 2.84 -3.36
C LEU A 51 11.46 2.36 -1.93
N GLY A 52 11.30 1.06 -1.67
CA GLY A 52 11.53 0.49 -0.36
C GLY A 52 10.41 0.73 0.64
N ILE A 53 9.23 1.14 0.18
CA ILE A 53 8.07 1.41 1.04
C ILE A 53 7.31 0.14 1.36
N ILE A 54 7.24 -0.78 0.41
CA ILE A 54 6.59 -2.07 0.60
C ILE A 54 7.57 -3.17 0.28
N GLU A 55 7.25 -4.39 0.72
CA GLU A 55 8.05 -5.57 0.47
C GLU A 55 7.18 -6.64 -0.19
N GLU A 56 7.74 -7.33 -1.16
CA GLU A 56 7.12 -8.49 -1.77
C GLU A 56 7.81 -9.75 -1.27
N LYS A 57 7.02 -10.75 -0.88
CA LYS A 57 7.49 -12.09 -0.54
C LYS A 57 6.85 -13.07 -1.50
N LYS A 58 7.64 -14.04 -1.99
CA LYS A 58 7.15 -15.07 -2.90
C LYS A 58 7.19 -16.43 -2.23
N PHE A 59 6.08 -17.15 -2.33
CA PHE A 59 5.96 -18.54 -1.88
C PHE A 59 5.40 -19.35 -3.06
N GLY A 60 6.30 -19.94 -3.86
CA GLY A 60 5.90 -20.57 -5.11
C GLY A 60 5.34 -19.53 -6.07
N ARG A 61 4.07 -19.68 -6.45
CA ARG A 61 3.38 -18.72 -7.33
C ARG A 61 2.64 -17.63 -6.58
N ILE A 62 2.61 -17.73 -5.26
CA ILE A 62 1.89 -16.75 -4.43
C ILE A 62 2.81 -15.57 -4.16
N ARG A 63 2.31 -14.37 -4.44
CA ARG A 63 3.00 -13.11 -4.20
C ARG A 63 2.30 -12.38 -3.08
N ILE A 64 3.01 -12.12 -1.98
CA ILE A 64 2.48 -11.46 -0.79
C ILE A 64 3.16 -10.10 -0.66
N PHE A 65 2.38 -9.07 -0.37
CA PHE A 65 2.87 -7.70 -0.22
C PHE A 65 2.55 -7.19 1.17
N ARG A 66 3.48 -6.41 1.73
CA ARG A 66 3.27 -5.76 3.02
C ARG A 66 3.89 -4.36 3.04
N LEU A 67 3.28 -3.46 3.79
CA LEU A 67 3.87 -2.16 4.10
C LEU A 67 5.04 -2.38 5.06
N ARG A 68 6.17 -1.74 4.78
CA ARG A 68 7.37 -1.87 5.63
C ARG A 68 7.26 -0.95 6.84
N LYS A 69 6.56 -1.40 7.87
CA LYS A 69 6.30 -0.64 9.09
C LYS A 69 7.56 -0.40 9.92
N GLU A 70 8.60 -1.21 9.72
CA GLU A 70 9.89 -1.05 10.36
C GLU A 70 10.71 0.09 9.76
N ASP A 71 10.40 0.52 8.55
CA ASP A 71 11.03 1.68 7.90
C ASP A 71 10.31 2.94 8.38
N PRO A 72 11.04 4.01 8.76
CA PRO A 72 10.40 5.24 9.23
C PRO A 72 9.36 5.81 8.26
N ARG A 73 9.57 5.67 6.95
CA ARG A 73 8.63 6.14 5.94
C ARG A 73 7.35 5.30 5.94
N GLY A 74 7.50 3.97 6.03
CA GLY A 74 6.36 3.05 6.13
C GLY A 74 5.57 3.28 7.40
N PHE A 75 6.25 3.49 8.51
CA PHE A 75 5.62 3.83 9.78
C PHE A 75 4.83 5.15 9.69
N ALA A 76 5.42 6.17 9.07
CA ALA A 76 4.75 7.47 8.89
C ALA A 76 3.49 7.33 8.03
N ILE A 77 3.56 6.52 6.97
CA ILE A 77 2.40 6.26 6.10
C ILE A 77 1.30 5.55 6.88
N LEU A 78 1.65 4.55 7.69
CA LEU A 78 0.69 3.85 8.55
C LEU A 78 -0.02 4.83 9.48
N ASN A 79 0.73 5.70 10.15
CA ASN A 79 0.18 6.69 11.05
C ASN A 79 -0.74 7.68 10.34
N LEU A 80 -0.35 8.09 9.13
CA LEU A 80 -1.16 9.00 8.32
C LEU A 80 -2.54 8.40 8.06
N PHE A 81 -2.60 7.17 7.56
CA PHE A 81 -3.87 6.51 7.26
C PHE A 81 -4.68 6.23 8.52
N ASN A 82 -4.03 5.84 9.61
CA ASN A 82 -4.73 5.61 10.88
C ASN A 82 -5.35 6.90 11.42
N THR A 83 -4.64 8.01 11.30
CA THR A 83 -5.13 9.32 11.72
C THR A 83 -6.35 9.73 10.90
N PHE A 84 -6.26 9.59 9.57
CA PHE A 84 -7.37 9.92 8.68
C PHE A 84 -8.59 9.05 8.93
N LYS A 85 -8.37 7.75 9.16
CA LYS A 85 -9.45 6.82 9.46
C LYS A 85 -10.21 7.21 10.74
N GLY A 86 -9.49 7.63 11.77
CA GLY A 86 -10.09 8.11 13.00
C GLY A 86 -10.97 9.34 12.79
N VAL A 87 -10.47 10.31 12.02
CA VAL A 87 -11.22 11.53 11.69
C VAL A 87 -12.45 11.20 10.84
N GLU A 88 -12.31 10.35 9.83
CA GLU A 88 -13.42 9.94 8.97
C GLU A 88 -14.56 9.29 9.78
N LYS A 89 -14.22 8.51 10.80
CA LYS A 89 -15.23 7.91 11.70
C LYS A 89 -15.98 8.96 12.49
N ILE A 90 -15.30 10.01 12.94
CA ILE A 90 -15.93 11.08 13.71
C ILE A 90 -16.86 11.91 12.82
N GLU A 91 -16.46 12.15 11.58
CA GLU A 91 -17.23 12.95 10.62
C GLU A 91 -18.52 12.26 10.14
N ARG A 92 -18.60 10.95 10.28
CA ARG A 92 -19.79 10.18 9.93
C ARG A 92 -20.78 10.13 11.09
#